data_23719eede0d72b139f7aa201cacb79a3
#
_entry.id   23719eede0d72b139f7aa201cacb79a3
#
_cell.length_a   1.000
_cell.length_b   1.000
_cell.length_c   1.000
_cell.angle_alpha   90.00
_cell.angle_beta   90.00
_cell.angle_gamma   90.00
#
_symmetry.space_group_name_H-M   'P 1'
#
loop_
_entity.id
_entity.type
_entity.pdbx_description
1 polymer ?
#
loop_
_entity_poly.entity_id
_entity_poly.type
_entity_poly.pdbx_seq_one_letter_code
_entity_poly.pdbx_strand_id
1 'polypeptide(L)'
;MLQKGTILAGRYEILEHIGSGGMADVYKARCHKLNRYVAIKVLRREYCDNESFVRKFTVEAQSTAGLIHPNIVNIYDAGNEEGIHYIVMELAEGMTLKRYIRRYGRLSARETVDFAIQIASGLQAAHEHHIIH
;
A
#
# COMPACT_ATOMS: atom_id res chain seq x y z
N MET A 1 -4.19 10.36 -13.15
CA MET A 1 -3.16 9.31 -13.02
C MET A 1 -1.79 9.92 -13.21
N LEU A 2 -0.82 9.54 -12.38
CA LEU A 2 0.58 9.94 -12.56
C LEU A 2 1.17 9.23 -13.78
N GLN A 3 2.03 9.94 -14.50
CA GLN A 3 2.71 9.38 -15.66
C GLN A 3 4.02 8.68 -15.24
N LYS A 4 4.44 7.70 -16.02
CA LYS A 4 5.77 7.09 -15.87
C LYS A 4 6.85 8.16 -15.99
N GLY A 5 7.83 8.13 -15.10
CA GLY A 5 8.91 9.11 -15.01
C GLY A 5 8.59 10.32 -14.14
N THR A 6 7.35 10.47 -13.62
CA THR A 6 7.05 11.49 -12.61
C THR A 6 7.89 11.24 -11.37
N ILE A 7 8.52 12.30 -10.84
CA ILE A 7 9.35 12.21 -9.62
C ILE A 7 8.59 12.93 -8.49
N LEU A 8 8.32 12.20 -7.41
CA LEU A 8 7.73 12.73 -6.19
C LEU A 8 8.82 12.95 -5.13
N ALA A 9 8.72 14.04 -4.39
CA ALA A 9 9.67 14.46 -3.33
C ALA A 9 11.14 14.42 -3.79
N GLY A 10 11.40 14.65 -5.06
CA GLY A 10 12.75 14.64 -5.64
C GLY A 10 13.50 13.32 -5.51
N ARG A 11 12.80 12.21 -5.23
CA ARG A 11 13.46 10.91 -4.96
C ARG A 11 12.68 9.66 -5.38
N TYR A 12 11.38 9.75 -5.60
CA TYR A 12 10.55 8.60 -5.98
C TYR A 12 10.11 8.72 -7.44
N GLU A 13 10.70 7.93 -8.31
CA GLU A 13 10.34 7.88 -9.73
C GLU A 13 9.23 6.87 -9.97
N ILE A 14 8.10 7.31 -10.50
CA ILE A 14 6.98 6.44 -10.90
C ILE A 14 7.38 5.61 -12.12
N LEU A 15 7.25 4.30 -12.00
CA LEU A 15 7.60 3.36 -13.07
C LEU A 15 6.37 2.80 -13.78
N GLU A 16 5.38 2.33 -13.00
CA GLU A 16 4.18 1.71 -13.56
C GLU A 16 3.00 1.76 -12.56
N HIS A 17 1.78 1.77 -13.07
CA HIS A 17 0.57 1.61 -12.29
C HIS A 17 0.34 0.12 -12.00
N ILE A 18 0.20 -0.26 -10.74
CA ILE A 18 0.07 -1.66 -10.32
C ILE A 18 -1.28 -2.01 -9.68
N GLY A 19 -2.10 -1.02 -9.36
CA GLY A 19 -3.40 -1.27 -8.78
C GLY A 19 -4.23 -0.03 -8.57
N SER A 20 -5.56 -0.22 -8.48
CA SER A 20 -6.52 0.83 -8.15
C SER A 20 -7.43 0.37 -7.01
N GLY A 21 -7.59 1.23 -6.02
CA GLY A 21 -8.55 1.07 -4.94
C GLY A 21 -9.72 2.05 -5.05
N GLY A 22 -10.55 2.13 -4.04
CA GLY A 22 -11.72 3.02 -4.01
C GLY A 22 -11.36 4.49 -4.20
N MET A 23 -10.40 5.01 -3.43
CA MET A 23 -10.02 6.43 -3.44
C MET A 23 -8.58 6.70 -3.89
N ALA A 24 -7.79 5.66 -4.14
CA ALA A 24 -6.38 5.80 -4.44
C ALA A 24 -5.92 4.84 -5.53
N ASP A 25 -4.89 5.24 -6.25
CA ASP A 25 -4.15 4.42 -7.19
C ASP A 25 -2.80 4.03 -6.59
N VAL A 26 -2.30 2.84 -6.93
CA VAL A 26 -1.02 2.33 -6.46
C VAL A 26 -0.06 2.19 -7.61
N TYR A 27 1.15 2.68 -7.41
CA TYR A 27 2.22 2.67 -8.39
C TYR A 27 3.45 1.94 -7.85
N LYS A 28 4.15 1.23 -8.72
CA LYS A 28 5.53 0.83 -8.47
C LYS A 28 6.43 2.01 -8.76
N ALA A 29 7.35 2.29 -7.87
CA ALA A 29 8.30 3.38 -8.01
C ALA A 29 9.71 2.96 -7.59
N ARG A 30 10.70 3.73 -8.01
CA ARG A 30 12.09 3.59 -7.58
C ARG A 30 12.47 4.73 -6.65
N CYS A 31 12.93 4.40 -5.46
CA CYS A 31 13.55 5.35 -4.57
C CYS A 31 15.02 5.53 -4.96
N HIS A 32 15.38 6.65 -5.57
CA HIS A 32 16.76 6.90 -6.02
C HIS A 32 17.74 7.04 -4.84
N LYS A 33 17.31 7.63 -3.72
CA LYS A 33 18.18 7.79 -2.54
C LYS A 33 18.61 6.47 -1.90
N LEU A 34 17.69 5.51 -1.83
CA LEU A 34 17.95 4.20 -1.21
C LEU A 34 18.14 3.09 -2.23
N ASN A 35 18.08 3.41 -3.52
CA ASN A 35 18.25 2.48 -4.64
C ASN A 35 17.40 1.21 -4.50
N ARG A 36 16.13 1.37 -4.12
CA ARG A 36 15.17 0.26 -3.96
C ARG A 36 13.84 0.55 -4.62
N TYR A 37 13.09 -0.50 -4.93
CA TYR A 37 11.70 -0.39 -5.36
C TYR A 37 10.78 -0.23 -4.16
N VAL A 38 9.71 0.54 -4.36
CA VAL A 38 8.66 0.80 -3.37
C VAL A 38 7.30 0.81 -4.07
N ALA A 39 6.24 0.64 -3.30
CA ALA A 39 4.90 0.94 -3.75
C ALA A 39 4.51 2.34 -3.27
N ILE A 40 3.85 3.11 -4.13
CA ILE A 40 3.33 4.44 -3.77
C ILE A 40 1.83 4.45 -3.99
N LYS A 41 1.08 4.62 -2.90
CA LYS A 41 -0.36 4.82 -2.91
C LYS A 41 -0.62 6.31 -3.03
N VAL A 42 -1.36 6.73 -4.04
CA VAL A 42 -1.64 8.14 -4.36
C VAL A 42 -3.14 8.37 -4.30
N LEU A 43 -3.57 9.36 -3.52
CA LEU A 43 -4.96 9.78 -3.46
C LEU A 43 -5.38 10.33 -4.82
N ARG A 44 -6.51 9.87 -5.36
CA ARG A 44 -6.99 10.35 -6.65
C ARG A 44 -7.40 11.81 -6.56
N ARG A 45 -7.15 12.55 -7.62
CA ARG A 45 -7.35 14.00 -7.70
C ARG A 45 -8.77 14.43 -7.32
N GLU A 46 -9.76 13.63 -7.68
CA GLU A 46 -11.18 13.87 -7.35
C GLU A 46 -11.50 13.88 -5.84
N TYR A 47 -10.59 13.33 -5.02
CA TYR A 47 -10.71 13.29 -3.55
C TYR A 47 -9.77 14.26 -2.83
N CYS A 48 -8.84 14.90 -3.54
CA CYS A 48 -7.84 15.78 -2.94
C CYS A 48 -8.43 17.08 -2.37
N ASP A 49 -9.54 17.55 -2.93
CA ASP A 49 -10.22 18.76 -2.45
C ASP A 49 -11.21 18.48 -1.29
N ASN A 50 -11.37 17.23 -0.89
CA ASN A 50 -12.25 16.83 0.20
C ASN A 50 -11.44 16.48 1.45
N GLU A 51 -11.48 17.38 2.44
CA GLU A 51 -10.73 17.23 3.71
C GLU A 51 -11.00 15.90 4.43
N SER A 52 -12.21 15.36 4.34
CA SER A 52 -12.55 14.07 4.96
C SER A 52 -11.76 12.91 4.34
N PHE A 53 -11.61 12.88 3.03
CA PHE A 53 -10.81 11.86 2.33
C PHE A 53 -9.32 12.04 2.56
N VAL A 54 -8.82 13.27 2.49
CA VAL A 54 -7.42 13.59 2.79
C VAL A 54 -7.08 13.18 4.21
N ARG A 55 -7.93 13.52 5.19
CA ARG A 55 -7.75 13.14 6.59
C ARG A 55 -7.74 11.62 6.78
N LYS A 56 -8.69 10.88 6.19
CA LYS A 56 -8.71 9.42 6.26
C LYS A 56 -7.44 8.80 5.68
N PHE A 57 -7.01 9.29 4.54
CA PHE A 57 -5.79 8.84 3.87
C PHE A 57 -4.55 9.06 4.73
N THR A 58 -4.43 10.25 5.35
CA THR A 58 -3.29 10.59 6.24
C THR A 58 -3.31 9.78 7.53
N VAL A 59 -4.49 9.62 8.15
CA VAL A 59 -4.66 8.84 9.39
C VAL A 59 -4.32 7.37 9.15
N GLU A 60 -4.70 6.78 8.01
CA GLU A 60 -4.32 5.42 7.62
C GLU A 60 -2.79 5.26 7.64
N ALA A 61 -2.07 6.21 7.03
CA ALA A 61 -0.61 6.18 7.02
C ALA A 61 0.00 6.31 8.42
N GLN A 62 -0.47 7.28 9.20
CA GLN A 62 0.05 7.55 10.54
C GLN A 62 -0.20 6.40 11.52
N SER A 63 -1.39 5.80 11.45
CA SER A 63 -1.77 4.69 12.34
C SER A 63 -0.93 3.44 12.12
N THR A 64 -0.47 3.21 10.90
CA THR A 64 0.28 2.00 10.52
C THR A 64 1.78 2.23 10.39
N ALA A 65 2.27 3.47 10.40
CA ALA A 65 3.69 3.80 10.20
C ALA A 65 4.65 3.18 11.23
N GLY A 66 4.17 2.94 12.46
CA GLY A 66 4.95 2.31 13.53
C GLY A 66 4.78 0.80 13.66
N LEU A 67 3.91 0.22 12.83
CA LEU A 67 3.59 -1.21 12.92
C LEU A 67 4.52 -2.01 12.00
N ILE A 68 5.41 -2.79 12.62
CA ILE A 68 6.35 -3.68 11.91
C ILE A 68 5.95 -5.12 12.19
N HIS A 69 5.51 -5.83 11.15
CA HIS A 69 5.11 -7.22 11.26
C HIS A 69 5.31 -7.94 9.90
N PRO A 70 5.74 -9.21 9.87
CA PRO A 70 6.03 -9.92 8.62
C PRO A 70 4.81 -10.12 7.71
N ASN A 71 3.59 -10.05 8.26
CA ASN A 71 2.34 -10.19 7.51
C ASN A 71 1.60 -8.86 7.29
N ILE A 72 2.28 -7.73 7.51
CA ILE A 72 1.75 -6.38 7.25
C ILE A 72 2.74 -5.62 6.37
N VAL A 73 2.24 -4.97 5.34
CA VAL A 73 3.04 -4.10 4.47
C VAL A 73 3.53 -2.89 5.26
N ASN A 74 4.85 -2.68 5.29
CA ASN A 74 5.45 -1.58 6.02
C ASN A 74 5.23 -0.24 5.31
N ILE A 75 4.90 0.81 6.07
CA ILE A 75 4.89 2.19 5.58
C ILE A 75 6.25 2.81 5.84
N TYR A 76 6.82 3.43 4.80
CA TYR A 76 8.14 4.04 4.87
C TYR A 76 8.08 5.56 4.98
N ASP A 77 7.08 6.19 4.34
CA ASP A 77 6.98 7.63 4.23
C ASP A 77 5.57 8.05 3.82
N ALA A 78 5.21 9.29 4.05
CA ALA A 78 4.00 9.90 3.53
C ALA A 78 4.24 11.39 3.26
N GLY A 79 3.58 11.94 2.25
CA GLY A 79 3.76 13.33 1.90
C GLY A 79 2.62 13.93 1.09
N ASN A 80 2.78 15.23 0.88
CA ASN A 80 1.96 16.02 -0.03
C ASN A 80 2.89 16.91 -0.85
N GLU A 81 2.81 16.83 -2.15
CA GLU A 81 3.56 17.67 -3.08
C GLU A 81 2.61 18.17 -4.16
N GLU A 82 2.49 19.50 -4.28
CA GLU A 82 1.60 20.15 -5.25
C GLU A 82 0.15 19.63 -5.25
N GLY A 83 -0.37 19.34 -4.04
CA GLY A 83 -1.72 18.78 -3.88
C GLY A 83 -1.83 17.28 -4.15
N ILE A 84 -0.73 16.60 -4.43
CA ILE A 84 -0.66 15.15 -4.58
C ILE A 84 -0.36 14.52 -3.22
N HIS A 85 -1.36 13.92 -2.59
CA HIS A 85 -1.19 13.17 -1.34
C HIS A 85 -0.74 11.74 -1.64
N TYR A 86 0.35 11.30 -1.04
CA TYR A 86 0.91 9.96 -1.29
C TYR A 86 1.43 9.29 -0.01
N ILE A 87 1.43 7.96 -0.03
CA ILE A 87 2.01 7.09 0.99
C ILE A 87 3.01 6.18 0.31
N VAL A 88 4.23 6.13 0.82
CA VAL A 88 5.29 5.23 0.33
C VAL A 88 5.35 4.01 1.23
N MET A 89 5.28 2.84 0.64
CA MET A 89 5.22 1.58 1.37
C MET A 89 6.06 0.50 0.71
N GLU A 90 6.24 -0.58 1.43
CA GLU A 90 6.85 -1.80 0.93
C GLU A 90 6.15 -2.29 -0.34
N LEU A 91 6.95 -2.64 -1.35
CA LEU A 91 6.46 -3.30 -2.54
C LEU A 91 6.37 -4.81 -2.28
N ALA A 92 5.16 -5.31 -2.11
CA ALA A 92 4.92 -6.75 -2.05
C ALA A 92 5.01 -7.33 -3.47
N GLU A 93 6.07 -8.07 -3.75
CA GLU A 93 6.25 -8.75 -5.03
C GLU A 93 5.41 -10.03 -5.09
N GLY A 94 5.02 -10.43 -6.30
CA GLY A 94 4.22 -11.63 -6.52
C GLY A 94 2.80 -11.33 -6.99
N MET A 95 1.83 -12.10 -6.51
CA MET A 95 0.44 -11.95 -6.91
C MET A 95 -0.51 -11.88 -5.70
N THR A 96 -1.65 -11.24 -5.88
CA THR A 96 -2.70 -11.21 -4.86
C THR A 96 -3.32 -12.59 -4.69
N LEU A 97 -3.85 -12.88 -3.50
CA LEU A 97 -4.59 -14.11 -3.23
C LEU A 97 -5.75 -14.32 -4.22
N LYS A 98 -6.46 -13.25 -4.58
CA LYS A 98 -7.51 -13.30 -5.60
C LYS A 98 -6.99 -13.78 -6.96
N ARG A 99 -5.81 -13.28 -7.39
CA ARG A 99 -5.18 -13.69 -8.65
C ARG A 99 -4.67 -15.13 -8.56
N TYR A 100 -4.14 -15.53 -7.41
CA TYR A 100 -3.70 -16.89 -7.13
C TYR A 100 -4.85 -17.88 -7.29
N ILE A 101 -6.00 -17.63 -6.62
CA ILE A 101 -7.20 -18.47 -6.72
C ILE A 101 -7.73 -18.54 -8.17
N ARG A 102 -7.73 -17.41 -8.89
CA ARG A 102 -8.14 -17.39 -10.30
C ARG A 102 -7.24 -18.24 -11.19
N ARG A 103 -5.95 -18.27 -10.90
CA ARG A 103 -4.95 -18.98 -11.71
C ARG A 103 -4.90 -20.48 -11.42
N TYR A 104 -4.93 -20.83 -10.15
CA TYR A 104 -4.73 -22.21 -9.69
C TYR A 104 -6.00 -22.92 -9.23
N GLY A 105 -7.11 -22.20 -9.17
CA GLY A 105 -8.39 -22.72 -8.74
C GLY A 105 -8.57 -22.71 -7.22
N ARG A 106 -9.48 -23.56 -6.75
CA ARG A 106 -9.84 -23.70 -5.34
C ARG A 106 -8.63 -24.09 -4.49
N LEU A 107 -8.44 -23.37 -3.39
CA LEU A 107 -7.40 -23.70 -2.42
C LEU A 107 -7.68 -25.05 -1.73
N SER A 108 -6.62 -25.81 -1.45
CA SER A 108 -6.69 -26.96 -0.57
C SER A 108 -6.98 -26.52 0.87
N ALA A 109 -7.43 -27.44 1.72
CA ALA A 109 -7.66 -27.16 3.13
C ALA A 109 -6.38 -26.69 3.83
N ARG A 110 -5.22 -27.29 3.49
CA ARG A 110 -3.91 -26.90 4.03
C ARG A 110 -3.51 -25.49 3.63
N GLU A 111 -3.58 -25.15 2.34
CA GLU A 111 -3.28 -23.80 1.86
C GLU A 111 -4.20 -22.75 2.50
N THR A 112 -5.51 -23.07 2.64
CA THR A 112 -6.47 -22.17 3.27
C THR A 112 -6.08 -21.88 4.72
N VAL A 113 -5.70 -22.91 5.49
CA VAL A 113 -5.28 -22.76 6.89
C VAL A 113 -3.97 -21.95 6.97
N ASP A 114 -2.99 -22.24 6.11
CA ASP A 114 -1.70 -21.54 6.11
C ASP A 114 -1.88 -20.05 5.79
N PHE A 115 -2.69 -19.68 4.81
CA PHE A 115 -3.02 -18.27 4.53
C PHE A 115 -3.80 -17.63 5.67
N ALA A 116 -4.79 -18.33 6.23
CA ALA A 116 -5.61 -17.81 7.33
C ALA A 116 -4.79 -17.51 8.58
N ILE A 117 -3.81 -18.36 8.93
CA ILE A 117 -2.90 -18.13 10.06
C ILE A 117 -2.08 -16.86 9.86
N GLN A 118 -1.50 -16.65 8.69
CA GLN A 118 -0.71 -15.47 8.38
C GLN A 118 -1.55 -14.19 8.41
N ILE A 119 -2.75 -14.22 7.82
CA ILE A 119 -3.69 -13.10 7.84
C ILE A 119 -4.12 -12.79 9.28
N ALA A 120 -4.48 -13.79 10.07
CA ALA A 120 -4.88 -13.63 11.47
C ALA A 120 -3.74 -13.06 12.32
N SER A 121 -2.50 -13.50 12.10
CA SER A 121 -1.32 -12.98 12.78
C SER A 121 -1.10 -11.49 12.50
N GLY A 122 -1.23 -11.07 11.25
CA GLY A 122 -1.18 -9.64 10.89
C GLY A 122 -2.31 -8.82 11.53
N LEU A 123 -3.54 -9.35 11.48
CA LEU A 123 -4.69 -8.68 12.10
C LEU A 123 -4.55 -8.58 13.63
N GLN A 124 -4.04 -9.62 14.29
CA GLN A 124 -3.76 -9.58 15.73
C GLN A 124 -2.79 -8.45 16.06
N ALA A 125 -1.66 -8.36 15.35
CA ALA A 125 -0.68 -7.30 15.55
C ALA A 125 -1.29 -5.90 15.37
N ALA A 126 -2.15 -5.71 14.35
CA ALA A 126 -2.87 -4.46 14.14
C ALA A 126 -3.82 -4.14 15.32
N HIS A 127 -4.60 -5.13 15.78
CA HIS A 127 -5.54 -4.96 16.90
C HIS A 127 -4.83 -4.63 18.22
N GLU A 128 -3.67 -5.23 18.50
CA GLU A 128 -2.84 -4.90 19.66
C GLU A 128 -2.36 -3.44 19.66
N HIS A 129 -2.26 -2.84 18.49
CA HIS A 129 -1.97 -1.41 18.29
C HIS A 129 -3.23 -0.55 18.11
N HIS A 130 -4.41 -1.07 18.47
CA HIS A 130 -5.71 -0.39 18.35
C HIS A 130 -6.08 0.01 16.91
N ILE A 131 -5.54 -0.67 15.91
CA ILE A 131 -5.85 -0.48 14.49
C ILE A 131 -6.85 -1.54 14.07
N ILE A 132 -8.04 -1.11 13.67
CA ILE A 132 -9.09 -1.98 13.12
C ILE A 132 -9.11 -1.79 11.60
N HIS A 133 -8.90 -2.88 10.88
CA HIS A 133 -8.90 -2.88 9.41
C HIS A 133 -10.33 -2.92 8.88
#